data_a0f6dd9479b0be8ac1197fe5709a241d
#
_entry.id   a0f6dd9479b0be8ac1197fe5709a241d
#
_cell.length_a   1.000
_cell.length_b   1.000
_cell.length_c   1.000
_cell.angle_alpha   90.00
_cell.angle_beta   90.00
_cell.angle_gamma   90.00
#
_symmetry.space_group_name_H-M   'P 1'
#
loop_
_entity.id
_entity.type
_entity.pdbx_description
1 polymer ?
#
loop_
_entity_poly.entity_id
_entity_poly.type
_entity_poly.pdbx_seq_one_letter_code
_entity_poly.pdbx_strand_id
1 'polypeptide(L)'
;MRHKLFLLGIILSLTLTAFAHSGKPRMYAIVDTDCAADDLRTLCMLLGDHDIEILAITTSEGALTPQQGYRKVKALLNDFYHQGIPVAPGREVHAPAPEWRHIARTIPWGDSVPADMPELTAEELLIRTIGNEKKPVTLICLGALTNISDALTTDPRLKEKIERLVWYNSGASPISGINYETDPESARKVMDSGINMLLVSSTDQASAPVDRQFLTELGYLQNSRYA
;
A
#
# COMPACT_ATOMS: atom_id res chain seq x y z
N MET A 1 55.36 19.44 -3.67
CA MET A 1 54.27 19.52 -4.67
C MET A 1 53.44 18.21 -4.79
N ARG A 2 54.03 17.01 -4.71
CA ARG A 2 53.30 15.72 -4.86
C ARG A 2 52.22 15.47 -3.79
N HIS A 3 52.44 15.86 -2.51
CA HIS A 3 51.46 15.66 -1.44
C HIS A 3 50.22 16.58 -1.55
N LYS A 4 50.34 17.77 -2.12
CA LYS A 4 49.20 18.69 -2.32
C LYS A 4 48.27 18.22 -3.45
N LEU A 5 48.83 17.54 -4.48
CA LEU A 5 48.03 16.94 -5.56
C LEU A 5 47.25 15.71 -5.06
N PHE A 6 47.84 14.93 -4.12
CA PHE A 6 47.17 13.75 -3.57
C PHE A 6 45.97 14.13 -2.66
N LEU A 7 46.13 15.19 -1.87
CA LEU A 7 45.03 15.72 -1.04
C LEU A 7 43.90 16.31 -1.88
N LEU A 8 44.21 16.99 -2.98
CA LEU A 8 43.21 17.54 -3.90
C LEU A 8 42.42 16.44 -4.62
N GLY A 9 43.06 15.33 -4.97
CA GLY A 9 42.42 14.16 -5.56
C GLY A 9 41.44 13.46 -4.59
N ILE A 10 41.78 13.37 -3.29
CA ILE A 10 40.92 12.79 -2.28
C ILE A 10 39.69 13.69 -1.99
N ILE A 11 39.86 15.01 -1.95
CA ILE A 11 38.77 15.96 -1.76
C ILE A 11 37.83 15.94 -2.98
N LEU A 12 38.37 15.83 -4.19
CA LEU A 12 37.53 15.75 -5.41
C LEU A 12 36.78 14.42 -5.53
N SER A 13 37.35 13.31 -5.06
CA SER A 13 36.66 12.01 -5.02
C SER A 13 35.56 11.95 -3.98
N LEU A 14 35.70 12.67 -2.85
CA LEU A 14 34.67 12.77 -1.81
C LEU A 14 33.47 13.66 -2.23
N THR A 15 33.69 14.62 -3.15
CA THR A 15 32.57 15.46 -3.62
C THR A 15 31.75 14.79 -4.73
N LEU A 16 32.24 13.74 -5.39
CA LEU A 16 31.53 13.01 -6.43
C LEU A 16 30.53 11.97 -5.87
N THR A 17 30.58 11.65 -4.58
CA THR A 17 29.65 10.71 -3.94
C THR A 17 28.44 11.39 -3.28
N ALA A 18 28.32 12.73 -3.35
CA ALA A 18 27.26 13.49 -2.68
C ALA A 18 26.01 13.73 -3.54
N PHE A 19 25.83 13.01 -4.64
CA PHE A 19 24.53 12.91 -5.32
C PHE A 19 23.73 11.72 -4.78
N ALA A 20 23.70 11.54 -3.46
CA ALA A 20 22.67 10.74 -2.83
C ALA A 20 21.36 11.53 -2.93
N HIS A 21 20.35 10.90 -3.50
CA HIS A 21 19.00 11.42 -3.67
C HIS A 21 18.48 12.05 -2.38
N SER A 22 18.58 13.35 -2.24
CA SER A 22 17.95 14.13 -1.15
C SER A 22 16.57 14.65 -1.59
N GLY A 23 15.90 13.91 -2.45
CA GLY A 23 14.53 14.21 -2.84
C GLY A 23 13.61 13.93 -1.65
N LYS A 24 12.91 14.96 -1.15
CA LYS A 24 11.76 14.73 -0.29
C LYS A 24 10.72 13.95 -1.09
N PRO A 25 10.03 12.99 -0.49
CA PRO A 25 8.97 12.27 -1.16
C PRO A 25 7.92 13.28 -1.67
N ARG A 26 7.36 13.00 -2.83
CA ARG A 26 6.31 13.83 -3.45
C ARG A 26 4.93 13.47 -2.94
N MET A 27 4.78 12.23 -2.47
CA MET A 27 3.52 11.68 -1.98
C MET A 27 3.73 11.02 -0.61
N TYR A 28 2.81 11.29 0.30
CA TYR A 28 2.70 10.62 1.59
C TYR A 28 1.46 9.73 1.52
N ALA A 29 1.65 8.42 1.54
CA ALA A 29 0.59 7.46 1.29
C ALA A 29 0.30 6.55 2.48
N ILE A 30 -0.96 6.19 2.65
CA ILE A 30 -1.38 5.06 3.47
C ILE A 30 -2.04 4.06 2.52
N VAL A 31 -1.67 2.79 2.63
CA VAL A 31 -2.23 1.72 1.80
C VAL A 31 -3.18 0.88 2.63
N ASP A 32 -4.40 0.67 2.12
CA ASP A 32 -5.34 -0.31 2.64
C ASP A 32 -5.47 -1.46 1.63
N THR A 33 -5.29 -2.70 2.08
CA THR A 33 -5.22 -3.88 1.20
C THR A 33 -5.99 -5.06 1.78
N ASP A 34 -6.67 -5.82 0.94
CA ASP A 34 -7.25 -7.11 1.30
C ASP A 34 -6.30 -8.29 0.99
N CYS A 35 -5.09 -7.97 0.53
CA CYS A 35 -4.02 -8.93 0.26
C CYS A 35 -4.33 -9.92 -0.87
N ALA A 36 -4.98 -9.46 -1.93
CA ALA A 36 -5.03 -10.18 -3.18
C ALA A 36 -3.64 -10.30 -3.84
N ALA A 37 -3.47 -11.19 -4.79
CA ALA A 37 -2.17 -11.42 -5.43
C ALA A 37 -1.65 -10.21 -6.22
N ASP A 38 -2.52 -9.40 -6.77
CA ASP A 38 -2.22 -8.16 -7.46
C ASP A 38 -1.84 -7.03 -6.49
N ASP A 39 -2.38 -7.06 -5.28
CA ASP A 39 -1.98 -6.14 -4.21
C ASP A 39 -0.51 -6.30 -3.82
N LEU A 40 0.00 -7.55 -3.82
CA LEU A 40 1.42 -7.81 -3.58
C LEU A 40 2.30 -7.03 -4.57
N ARG A 41 1.98 -7.10 -5.86
CA ARG A 41 2.73 -6.36 -6.89
C ARG A 41 2.62 -4.86 -6.69
N THR A 42 1.42 -4.37 -6.38
CA THR A 42 1.18 -2.96 -6.11
C THR A 42 2.00 -2.47 -4.92
N LEU A 43 2.01 -3.24 -3.82
CA LEU A 43 2.83 -2.92 -2.65
C LEU A 43 4.33 -2.92 -2.95
N CYS A 44 4.83 -3.92 -3.72
CA CYS A 44 6.23 -3.94 -4.15
C CYS A 44 6.59 -2.70 -4.97
N MET A 45 5.72 -2.28 -5.90
CA MET A 45 5.94 -1.07 -6.70
C MET A 45 5.95 0.19 -5.83
N LEU A 46 5.00 0.33 -4.92
CA LEU A 46 4.91 1.49 -4.02
C LEU A 46 6.09 1.56 -3.05
N LEU A 47 6.54 0.43 -2.50
CA LEU A 47 7.71 0.35 -1.61
C LEU A 47 9.03 0.63 -2.34
N GLY A 48 9.09 0.35 -3.65
CA GLY A 48 10.25 0.60 -4.49
C GLY A 48 10.33 2.01 -5.05
N ASP A 49 9.27 2.81 -4.95
CA ASP A 49 9.21 4.17 -5.50
C ASP A 49 9.75 5.20 -4.50
N HIS A 50 10.83 5.88 -4.85
CA HIS A 50 11.45 6.89 -3.99
C HIS A 50 10.65 8.20 -3.87
N ASP A 51 9.68 8.43 -4.74
CA ASP A 51 8.80 9.59 -4.69
C ASP A 51 7.61 9.37 -3.71
N ILE A 52 7.42 8.14 -3.23
CA ILE A 52 6.31 7.75 -2.33
C ILE A 52 6.86 7.35 -0.96
N GLU A 53 6.37 8.01 0.09
CA GLU A 53 6.58 7.58 1.48
C GLU A 53 5.33 6.88 1.99
N ILE A 54 5.44 5.58 2.30
CA ILE A 54 4.35 4.84 2.91
C ILE A 54 4.38 5.04 4.42
N LEU A 55 3.37 5.76 4.92
CA LEU A 55 3.24 6.12 6.33
C LEU A 55 2.71 4.96 7.19
N ALA A 56 1.81 4.16 6.63
CA ALA A 56 1.18 3.03 7.28
C ALA A 56 0.55 2.09 6.25
N ILE A 57 0.31 0.84 6.65
CA ILE A 57 -0.48 -0.12 5.88
C ILE A 57 -1.58 -0.68 6.78
N THR A 58 -2.82 -0.68 6.30
CA THR A 58 -3.95 -1.34 6.96
C THR A 58 -4.45 -2.51 6.13
N THR A 59 -5.04 -3.50 6.79
CA THR A 59 -5.58 -4.66 6.09
C THR A 59 -7.08 -4.78 6.31
N SER A 60 -7.83 -4.93 5.23
CA SER A 60 -9.28 -5.08 5.20
C SER A 60 -9.69 -6.52 4.86
N GLU A 61 -10.97 -6.85 5.00
CA GLU A 61 -11.49 -8.13 4.55
C GLU A 61 -11.74 -8.11 3.04
N GLY A 62 -11.50 -9.25 2.40
CA GLY A 62 -11.70 -9.46 0.97
C GLY A 62 -11.00 -10.74 0.52
N ALA A 63 -9.89 -10.65 -0.16
CA ALA A 63 -9.09 -11.80 -0.57
C ALA A 63 -8.66 -12.66 0.64
N LEU A 64 -8.25 -12.00 1.71
CA LEU A 64 -7.95 -12.62 3.00
C LEU A 64 -8.81 -12.00 4.10
N THR A 65 -8.77 -12.59 5.30
CA THR A 65 -9.24 -11.89 6.48
C THR A 65 -8.23 -10.83 6.91
N PRO A 66 -8.63 -9.78 7.62
CA PRO A 66 -7.70 -8.72 8.05
C PRO A 66 -6.49 -9.26 8.80
N GLN A 67 -6.68 -10.25 9.68
CA GLN A 67 -5.60 -10.87 10.44
C GLN A 67 -4.66 -11.70 9.57
N GLN A 68 -5.17 -12.39 8.56
CA GLN A 68 -4.32 -13.11 7.60
C GLN A 68 -3.50 -12.14 6.76
N GLY A 69 -4.14 -11.06 6.29
CA GLY A 69 -3.48 -9.97 5.56
C GLY A 69 -2.38 -9.31 6.39
N TYR A 70 -2.68 -8.96 7.63
CA TYR A 70 -1.68 -8.39 8.57
C TYR A 70 -0.38 -9.20 8.61
N ARG A 71 -0.50 -10.52 8.75
CA ARG A 71 0.68 -11.41 8.80
C ARG A 71 1.46 -11.41 7.49
N LYS A 72 0.76 -11.39 6.34
CA LYS A 72 1.41 -11.35 5.02
C LYS A 72 2.14 -10.02 4.78
N VAL A 73 1.51 -8.90 5.10
CA VAL A 73 2.14 -7.59 5.00
C VAL A 73 3.36 -7.49 5.91
N LYS A 74 3.28 -7.98 7.14
CA LYS A 74 4.43 -8.02 8.05
C LYS A 74 5.58 -8.88 7.50
N ALA A 75 5.28 -10.03 6.88
CA ALA A 75 6.29 -10.87 6.24
C ALA A 75 6.96 -10.14 5.07
N LEU A 76 6.18 -9.49 4.19
CA LEU A 76 6.68 -8.70 3.07
C LEU A 76 7.62 -7.58 3.54
N LEU A 77 7.17 -6.80 4.53
CA LEU A 77 7.96 -5.70 5.07
C LEU A 77 9.24 -6.19 5.75
N ASN A 78 9.21 -7.36 6.37
CA ASN A 78 10.41 -7.98 6.95
C ASN A 78 11.44 -8.33 5.87
N ASP A 79 11.02 -8.97 4.80
CA ASP A 79 11.91 -9.35 3.70
C ASP A 79 12.49 -8.14 2.96
N PHE A 80 11.75 -7.06 2.89
CA PHE A 80 12.20 -5.83 2.24
C PHE A 80 12.90 -4.83 3.17
N TYR A 81 13.09 -5.18 4.45
CA TYR A 81 13.69 -4.32 5.48
C TYR A 81 12.93 -3.02 5.72
N HIS A 82 11.59 -3.10 5.63
CA HIS A 82 10.66 -2.00 5.91
C HIS A 82 9.88 -2.19 7.22
N GLN A 83 10.44 -2.90 8.20
CA GLN A 83 9.77 -3.21 9.48
C GLN A 83 9.32 -1.96 10.25
N GLY A 84 9.89 -0.80 9.92
CA GLY A 84 9.51 0.48 10.52
C GLY A 84 8.14 1.01 10.08
N ILE A 85 7.55 0.49 8.98
CA ILE A 85 6.21 0.88 8.54
C ILE A 85 5.19 0.20 9.46
N PRO A 86 4.34 0.97 10.16
CA PRO A 86 3.31 0.40 11.01
C PRO A 86 2.23 -0.30 10.20
N VAL A 87 1.76 -1.45 10.70
CA VAL A 87 0.70 -2.25 10.08
C VAL A 87 -0.37 -2.55 11.12
N ALA A 88 -1.64 -2.46 10.74
CA ALA A 88 -2.76 -2.84 11.61
C ALA A 88 -3.89 -3.52 10.83
N PRO A 89 -4.53 -4.56 11.40
CA PRO A 89 -5.69 -5.20 10.83
C PRO A 89 -6.96 -4.42 11.15
N GLY A 90 -7.89 -4.40 10.20
CA GLY A 90 -9.25 -3.95 10.42
C GLY A 90 -10.12 -5.00 11.13
N ARG A 91 -11.38 -4.64 11.33
CA ARG A 91 -12.39 -5.60 11.79
C ARG A 91 -12.82 -6.55 10.67
N GLU A 92 -13.27 -7.71 11.05
CA GLU A 92 -13.95 -8.62 10.14
C GLU A 92 -15.38 -8.13 9.88
N VAL A 93 -15.82 -8.19 8.63
CA VAL A 93 -17.20 -7.88 8.22
C VAL A 93 -18.00 -9.15 7.94
N HIS A 94 -17.35 -10.31 8.03
CA HIS A 94 -17.92 -11.63 7.78
C HIS A 94 -18.58 -11.76 6.39
N ALA A 95 -18.01 -11.08 5.39
CA ALA A 95 -18.45 -11.21 4.03
C ALA A 95 -18.21 -12.63 3.49
N PRO A 96 -19.02 -13.11 2.55
CA PRO A 96 -18.77 -14.38 1.90
C PRO A 96 -17.35 -14.42 1.32
N ALA A 97 -16.60 -15.46 1.68
CA ALA A 97 -15.25 -15.62 1.18
C ALA A 97 -15.27 -15.85 -0.34
N PRO A 98 -14.44 -15.16 -1.13
CA PRO A 98 -14.33 -15.45 -2.54
C PRO A 98 -13.79 -16.88 -2.75
N GLU A 99 -14.26 -17.56 -3.79
CA GLU A 99 -13.89 -18.96 -4.09
C GLU A 99 -12.38 -19.15 -4.20
N TRP A 100 -11.66 -18.14 -4.69
CA TRP A 100 -10.21 -18.16 -4.86
C TRP A 100 -9.41 -17.75 -3.59
N ARG A 101 -10.06 -17.47 -2.45
CA ARG A 101 -9.35 -17.12 -1.19
C ARG A 101 -8.32 -18.17 -0.79
N HIS A 102 -8.60 -19.46 -1.08
CA HIS A 102 -7.64 -20.53 -0.80
C HIS A 102 -6.32 -20.35 -1.58
N ILE A 103 -6.37 -19.83 -2.81
CA ILE A 103 -5.17 -19.52 -3.62
C ILE A 103 -4.41 -18.36 -3.00
N ALA A 104 -5.10 -17.26 -2.63
CA ALA A 104 -4.48 -16.12 -1.99
C ALA A 104 -3.72 -16.49 -0.69
N ARG A 105 -4.23 -17.47 0.06
CA ARG A 105 -3.56 -17.99 1.25
C ARG A 105 -2.23 -18.67 0.96
N THR A 106 -2.10 -19.36 -0.16
CA THR A 106 -0.90 -20.14 -0.51
C THR A 106 0.23 -19.30 -1.08
N ILE A 107 -0.05 -18.11 -1.62
CA ILE A 107 0.98 -17.24 -2.18
C ILE A 107 1.82 -16.66 -1.02
N PRO A 108 3.12 -16.96 -0.94
CA PRO A 108 3.98 -16.38 0.10
C PRO A 108 4.22 -14.89 -0.19
N TRP A 109 4.27 -14.08 0.87
CA TRP A 109 4.63 -12.66 0.81
C TRP A 109 5.96 -12.39 1.52
N GLY A 110 6.82 -13.38 1.60
CA GLY A 110 8.05 -13.39 2.33
C GLY A 110 8.10 -14.53 3.34
N ASP A 111 9.18 -14.61 4.10
CA ASP A 111 9.35 -15.59 5.16
C ASP A 111 8.35 -15.34 6.31
N SER A 112 7.95 -16.41 6.97
CA SER A 112 7.02 -16.29 8.10
C SER A 112 7.66 -15.47 9.22
N VAL A 113 6.93 -14.47 9.71
CA VAL A 113 7.29 -13.71 10.90
C VAL A 113 6.56 -14.28 12.12
N PRO A 114 7.12 -14.08 13.34
CA PRO A 114 6.39 -14.39 14.57
C PRO A 114 5.01 -13.75 14.55
N ALA A 115 4.03 -14.42 15.12
CA ALA A 115 2.66 -13.91 15.22
C ALA A 115 2.60 -12.85 16.34
N ASP A 116 3.14 -11.66 16.04
CA ASP A 116 2.94 -10.52 16.92
C ASP A 116 1.47 -10.12 16.93
N MET A 117 0.98 -9.77 18.10
CA MET A 117 -0.33 -9.14 18.19
C MET A 117 -0.23 -7.70 17.70
N PRO A 118 -1.16 -7.23 16.87
CA PRO A 118 -1.16 -5.83 16.46
C PRO A 118 -1.39 -4.93 17.68
N GLU A 119 -0.60 -3.86 17.77
CA GLU A 119 -0.71 -2.88 18.87
C GLU A 119 -1.97 -2.01 18.73
N LEU A 120 -2.40 -1.78 17.50
CA LEU A 120 -3.53 -0.91 17.13
C LEU A 120 -4.47 -1.64 16.18
N THR A 121 -5.73 -1.21 16.16
CA THR A 121 -6.64 -1.51 15.05
C THR A 121 -6.33 -0.64 13.83
N ALA A 122 -6.83 -1.01 12.65
CA ALA A 122 -6.69 -0.19 11.46
C ALA A 122 -7.30 1.20 11.64
N GLU A 123 -8.46 1.30 12.28
CA GLU A 123 -9.11 2.56 12.62
C GLU A 123 -8.20 3.47 13.45
N GLU A 124 -7.67 2.95 14.57
CA GLU A 124 -6.76 3.71 15.44
C GLU A 124 -5.48 4.13 14.72
N LEU A 125 -4.90 3.24 13.89
CA LEU A 125 -3.72 3.54 13.12
C LEU A 125 -3.97 4.64 12.08
N LEU A 126 -5.09 4.60 11.37
CA LEU A 126 -5.50 5.63 10.41
C LEU A 126 -5.68 6.99 11.10
N ILE A 127 -6.45 7.04 12.19
CA ILE A 127 -6.70 8.28 12.95
C ILE A 127 -5.38 8.87 13.43
N ARG A 128 -4.53 8.05 14.03
CA ARG A 128 -3.22 8.48 14.54
C ARG A 128 -2.31 8.97 13.43
N THR A 129 -2.20 8.23 12.33
CA THR A 129 -1.25 8.55 11.25
C THR A 129 -1.69 9.80 10.50
N ILE A 130 -2.95 9.87 10.04
CA ILE A 130 -3.48 11.03 9.34
C ILE A 130 -3.50 12.25 10.28
N GLY A 131 -3.92 12.03 11.53
CA GLY A 131 -4.02 13.11 12.53
C GLY A 131 -2.69 13.79 12.82
N ASN A 132 -1.60 13.04 12.88
CA ASN A 132 -0.26 13.55 13.19
C ASN A 132 0.51 14.05 11.97
N GLU A 133 0.15 13.62 10.76
CA GLU A 133 0.84 14.03 9.54
C GLU A 133 0.59 15.52 9.26
N LYS A 134 1.66 16.23 8.86
CA LYS A 134 1.62 17.65 8.52
C LYS A 134 1.39 17.91 7.03
N LYS A 135 1.59 16.87 6.22
CA LYS A 135 1.41 16.92 4.77
C LYS A 135 0.07 16.28 4.40
N PRO A 136 -0.53 16.69 3.29
CA PRO A 136 -1.69 15.99 2.78
C PRO A 136 -1.39 14.52 2.51
N VAL A 137 -2.32 13.64 2.88
CA VAL A 137 -2.17 12.18 2.77
C VAL A 137 -2.99 11.66 1.60
N THR A 138 -2.39 10.80 0.79
CA THR A 138 -3.10 10.01 -0.22
C THR A 138 -3.45 8.64 0.36
N LEU A 139 -4.72 8.26 0.30
CA LEU A 139 -5.16 6.92 0.63
C LEU A 139 -5.17 6.08 -0.65
N ILE A 140 -4.50 4.92 -0.63
CA ILE A 140 -4.51 3.94 -1.72
C ILE A 140 -5.22 2.71 -1.21
N CYS A 141 -6.48 2.52 -1.64
CA CYS A 141 -7.36 1.46 -1.16
C CYS A 141 -7.49 0.39 -2.24
N LEU A 142 -6.98 -0.80 -1.95
CA LEU A 142 -6.98 -1.95 -2.84
C LEU A 142 -8.05 -2.97 -2.47
N GLY A 143 -8.62 -2.87 -1.26
CA GLY A 143 -9.70 -3.70 -0.72
C GLY A 143 -10.99 -2.95 -0.45
N ALA A 144 -11.82 -3.50 0.45
CA ALA A 144 -13.05 -2.87 0.92
C ALA A 144 -12.76 -1.61 1.73
N LEU A 145 -13.64 -0.60 1.64
CA LEU A 145 -13.46 0.69 2.32
C LEU A 145 -13.85 0.69 3.80
N THR A 146 -13.96 -0.47 4.44
CA THR A 146 -14.37 -0.64 5.84
C THR A 146 -13.52 0.19 6.79
N ASN A 147 -12.21 0.06 6.71
CA ASN A 147 -11.27 0.76 7.61
C ASN A 147 -11.37 2.29 7.47
N ILE A 148 -11.52 2.76 6.24
CA ILE A 148 -11.65 4.21 5.96
C ILE A 148 -12.97 4.73 6.49
N SER A 149 -14.06 3.98 6.28
CA SER A 149 -15.38 4.31 6.80
C SER A 149 -15.40 4.40 8.32
N ASP A 150 -14.77 3.44 9.00
CA ASP A 150 -14.71 3.39 10.45
C ASP A 150 -13.89 4.59 11.00
N ALA A 151 -12.72 4.87 10.43
CA ALA A 151 -11.90 6.02 10.82
C ALA A 151 -12.61 7.38 10.60
N LEU A 152 -13.30 7.55 9.46
CA LEU A 152 -14.07 8.78 9.18
C LEU A 152 -15.32 8.90 10.05
N THR A 153 -15.91 7.80 10.49
CA THR A 153 -17.03 7.80 11.42
C THR A 153 -16.59 8.28 12.80
N THR A 154 -15.42 7.85 13.26
CA THR A 154 -14.87 8.22 14.56
C THR A 154 -14.28 9.63 14.56
N ASP A 155 -13.53 10.02 13.52
CA ASP A 155 -13.05 11.40 13.36
C ASP A 155 -13.32 11.95 11.94
N PRO A 156 -14.47 12.58 11.71
CA PRO A 156 -14.81 13.13 10.40
C PRO A 156 -13.88 14.24 9.89
N ARG A 157 -13.05 14.83 10.77
CA ARG A 157 -12.10 15.89 10.40
C ARG A 157 -10.90 15.33 9.62
N LEU A 158 -10.67 14.03 9.65
CA LEU A 158 -9.58 13.40 8.89
C LEU A 158 -9.67 13.73 7.40
N LYS A 159 -10.89 13.88 6.85
CA LYS A 159 -11.09 14.22 5.43
C LYS A 159 -10.38 15.51 5.00
N GLU A 160 -10.15 16.45 5.91
CA GLU A 160 -9.49 17.73 5.62
C GLU A 160 -7.98 17.54 5.36
N LYS A 161 -7.40 16.44 5.83
CA LYS A 161 -5.99 16.08 5.65
C LYS A 161 -5.77 15.07 4.53
N ILE A 162 -6.84 14.51 3.99
CA ILE A 162 -6.79 13.56 2.88
C ILE A 162 -6.85 14.34 1.56
N GLU A 163 -5.73 14.36 0.82
CA GLU A 163 -5.64 15.00 -0.48
C GLU A 163 -6.47 14.26 -1.52
N ARG A 164 -6.38 12.92 -1.49
CA ARG A 164 -7.06 12.03 -2.42
C ARG A 164 -7.21 10.63 -1.84
N LEU A 165 -8.30 9.99 -2.20
CA LEU A 165 -8.49 8.56 -2.02
C LEU A 165 -8.51 7.91 -3.41
N VAL A 166 -7.56 7.02 -3.67
CA VAL A 166 -7.52 6.19 -4.88
C VAL A 166 -8.08 4.83 -4.50
N TRP A 167 -9.19 4.45 -5.09
CA TRP A 167 -9.83 3.16 -4.80
C TRP A 167 -9.91 2.30 -6.03
N TYR A 168 -9.33 1.10 -5.97
CA TYR A 168 -9.51 0.09 -6.99
C TYR A 168 -10.80 -0.70 -6.75
N ASN A 169 -11.64 -0.78 -7.76
CA ASN A 169 -12.82 -1.64 -7.76
C ASN A 169 -13.15 -2.08 -9.19
N SER A 170 -13.52 -3.35 -9.39
CA SER A 170 -13.61 -3.94 -10.72
C SER A 170 -14.61 -3.23 -11.62
N GLY A 171 -15.79 -2.85 -11.10
CA GLY A 171 -16.82 -2.14 -11.85
C GLY A 171 -17.05 -0.72 -11.36
N ALA A 172 -17.16 0.24 -12.28
CA ALA A 172 -17.39 1.64 -11.96
C ALA A 172 -18.85 2.09 -12.18
N SER A 173 -19.51 1.58 -13.22
CA SER A 173 -20.89 1.97 -13.54
C SER A 173 -21.65 0.83 -14.25
N PRO A 174 -22.57 0.13 -13.55
CA PRO A 174 -22.85 0.25 -12.12
C PRO A 174 -21.66 -0.20 -11.28
N ILE A 175 -21.56 0.34 -10.05
CA ILE A 175 -20.52 -0.06 -9.14
C ILE A 175 -20.72 -1.53 -8.72
N SER A 176 -19.67 -2.35 -8.89
CA SER A 176 -19.72 -3.78 -8.64
C SER A 176 -18.29 -4.33 -8.47
N GLY A 177 -18.17 -5.52 -7.91
CA GLY A 177 -16.88 -6.19 -7.68
C GLY A 177 -16.58 -6.38 -6.22
N ILE A 178 -15.62 -7.26 -5.95
CA ILE A 178 -15.36 -7.80 -4.60
C ILE A 178 -15.12 -6.70 -3.56
N ASN A 179 -14.39 -5.64 -3.90
CA ASN A 179 -14.04 -4.58 -2.95
C ASN A 179 -15.27 -3.77 -2.52
N TYR A 180 -16.22 -3.57 -3.45
CA TYR A 180 -17.51 -2.98 -3.10
C TYR A 180 -18.43 -3.97 -2.40
N GLU A 181 -18.53 -5.20 -2.88
CA GLU A 181 -19.48 -6.21 -2.41
C GLU A 181 -19.13 -6.76 -1.03
N THR A 182 -17.87 -6.66 -0.62
CA THR A 182 -17.42 -7.06 0.73
C THR A 182 -18.05 -6.18 1.81
N ASP A 183 -18.13 -4.86 1.60
CA ASP A 183 -18.78 -3.92 2.54
C ASP A 183 -19.42 -2.74 1.78
N PRO A 184 -20.60 -2.96 1.17
CA PRO A 184 -21.25 -1.92 0.39
C PRO A 184 -21.71 -0.72 1.22
N GLU A 185 -21.97 -0.91 2.50
CA GLU A 185 -22.39 0.17 3.40
C GLU A 185 -21.24 1.12 3.66
N SER A 186 -20.08 0.60 4.03
CA SER A 186 -18.85 1.39 4.23
C SER A 186 -18.43 2.09 2.94
N ALA A 187 -18.51 1.42 1.78
CA ALA A 187 -18.20 2.02 0.51
C ALA A 187 -19.09 3.24 0.21
N ARG A 188 -20.42 3.12 0.40
CA ARG A 188 -21.35 4.26 0.23
C ARG A 188 -21.04 5.41 1.18
N LYS A 189 -20.79 5.13 2.47
CA LYS A 189 -20.44 6.17 3.46
C LYS A 189 -19.20 6.95 3.04
N VAL A 190 -18.16 6.27 2.55
CA VAL A 190 -16.94 6.92 2.08
C VAL A 190 -17.20 7.73 0.81
N MET A 191 -17.96 7.21 -0.15
CA MET A 191 -18.34 7.93 -1.36
C MET A 191 -19.14 9.21 -1.06
N ASP A 192 -20.03 9.15 -0.06
CA ASP A 192 -20.85 10.28 0.37
C ASP A 192 -20.12 11.26 1.30
N SER A 193 -18.91 10.95 1.76
CA SER A 193 -18.15 11.76 2.70
C SER A 193 -17.64 13.08 2.14
N GLY A 194 -17.60 13.20 0.81
CA GLY A 194 -17.04 14.36 0.11
C GLY A 194 -15.52 14.36 -0.02
N ILE A 195 -14.83 13.24 0.27
CA ILE A 195 -13.41 13.08 -0.03
C ILE A 195 -13.21 13.10 -1.55
N ASN A 196 -12.13 13.73 -2.01
CA ASN A 196 -11.70 13.66 -3.41
C ASN A 196 -11.32 12.23 -3.77
N MET A 197 -12.24 11.49 -4.39
CA MET A 197 -12.07 10.08 -4.72
C MET A 197 -11.77 9.87 -6.20
N LEU A 198 -10.75 9.07 -6.48
CA LEU A 198 -10.46 8.52 -7.81
C LEU A 198 -10.78 7.03 -7.79
N LEU A 199 -11.81 6.64 -8.52
CA LEU A 199 -12.15 5.23 -8.73
C LEU A 199 -11.35 4.69 -9.92
N VAL A 200 -10.55 3.67 -9.68
CA VAL A 200 -9.83 2.92 -10.72
C VAL A 200 -10.59 1.63 -10.99
N SER A 201 -10.99 1.42 -12.24
CA SER A 201 -11.73 0.21 -12.62
C SER A 201 -11.09 -0.51 -13.80
N SER A 202 -11.37 -1.81 -13.91
CA SER A 202 -10.87 -2.65 -15.01
C SER A 202 -11.85 -2.82 -16.17
N THR A 203 -13.09 -2.27 -16.07
CA THR A 203 -14.17 -2.60 -17.00
C THR A 203 -14.02 -1.99 -18.39
N ASP A 204 -13.27 -0.89 -18.54
CA ASP A 204 -13.20 -0.14 -19.80
C ASP A 204 -11.77 0.03 -20.33
N GLN A 205 -10.81 -0.67 -19.76
CA GLN A 205 -9.40 -0.54 -20.17
C GLN A 205 -8.91 -1.78 -20.91
N ALA A 206 -8.11 -1.55 -21.95
CA ALA A 206 -7.34 -2.61 -22.57
C ALA A 206 -6.40 -3.20 -21.50
N SER A 207 -6.56 -4.49 -21.21
CA SER A 207 -5.69 -5.17 -20.26
C SER A 207 -4.26 -5.18 -20.77
N ALA A 208 -3.30 -4.78 -19.95
CA ALA A 208 -1.89 -5.04 -20.23
C ALA A 208 -1.66 -6.56 -20.14
N PRO A 209 -1.27 -7.23 -21.22
CA PRO A 209 -1.08 -8.67 -21.19
C PRO A 209 0.10 -9.04 -20.29
N VAL A 210 -0.15 -9.89 -19.29
CA VAL A 210 0.90 -10.55 -18.51
C VAL A 210 1.16 -11.90 -19.16
N ASP A 211 1.83 -11.87 -20.29
CA ASP A 211 2.17 -13.07 -21.06
C ASP A 211 3.57 -13.61 -20.71
N ARG A 212 3.94 -14.71 -21.35
CA ARG A 212 5.25 -15.34 -21.12
C ARG A 212 6.41 -14.41 -21.49
N GLN A 213 6.26 -13.60 -22.54
CA GLN A 213 7.30 -12.65 -22.96
C GLN A 213 7.51 -11.61 -21.89
N PHE A 214 6.44 -10.98 -21.39
CA PHE A 214 6.50 -10.00 -20.30
C PHE A 214 7.19 -10.57 -19.06
N LEU A 215 6.80 -11.80 -18.64
CA LEU A 215 7.42 -12.46 -17.47
C LEU A 215 8.90 -12.77 -17.69
N THR A 216 9.29 -13.11 -18.93
CA THR A 216 10.70 -13.35 -19.28
C THR A 216 11.50 -12.05 -19.22
N GLU A 217 10.97 -10.97 -19.79
CA GLU A 217 11.61 -9.64 -19.77
C GLU A 217 11.73 -9.11 -18.33
N LEU A 218 10.69 -9.27 -17.51
CA LEU A 218 10.72 -8.92 -16.10
C LEU A 218 11.82 -9.67 -15.35
N GLY A 219 12.01 -10.97 -15.65
CA GLY A 219 13.08 -11.78 -15.06
C GLY A 219 14.50 -11.27 -15.38
N TYR A 220 14.68 -10.53 -16.48
CA TYR A 220 15.97 -9.89 -16.81
C TYR A 220 16.16 -8.50 -16.19
N LEU A 221 15.07 -7.86 -15.75
CA LEU A 221 15.06 -6.50 -15.20
C LEU A 221 15.19 -6.48 -13.67
N GLN A 222 15.61 -7.56 -13.04
CA GLN A 222 15.75 -7.67 -11.57
C GLN A 222 16.88 -6.77 -11.04
N ASN A 223 16.68 -5.47 -11.14
CA ASN A 223 17.64 -4.46 -10.69
C ASN A 223 17.41 -4.05 -9.23
N SER A 224 16.35 -4.54 -8.60
CA SER A 224 16.02 -4.25 -7.21
C SER A 224 15.44 -5.47 -6.52
N ARG A 225 15.37 -5.43 -5.19
CA ARG A 225 14.73 -6.49 -4.38
C ARG A 225 13.20 -6.53 -4.53
N TYR A 226 12.61 -5.52 -5.18
CA TYR A 226 11.16 -5.41 -5.40
C TYR A 226 10.69 -5.98 -6.75
N ALA A 227 11.62 -6.41 -7.60
CA ALA A 227 11.33 -6.96 -8.93
C ALA A 227 11.09 -8.49 -8.91
#